data_b25b6a413c3540544a18465fc743d5d4
#
_entry.id   b25b6a413c3540544a18465fc743d5d4
#
_cell.length_a   1.000
_cell.length_b   1.000
_cell.length_c   1.000
_cell.angle_alpha   90.00
_cell.angle_beta   90.00
_cell.angle_gamma   90.00
#
_symmetry.space_group_name_H-M   'P 1'
#
loop_
_entity.id
_entity.type
_entity.pdbx_description
1 polymer ?
#
loop_
_entity_poly.entity_id
_entity_poly.type
_entity_poly.pdbx_seq_one_letter_code
_entity_poly.pdbx_strand_id
1 'polypeptide(L)'
;MSRIAGRPGEPGLRAHLDAALAQRAGYVQVVLNDLPARDCSRLRPGGEFAVGEVDRYRREFVDPIVAIERDPKYRRLRIVNVIEPGAVPELLAFRTGSSLCEQVDRGGDYLTGIRYVLDQLGPYPNIYRYLGAGHHAQLGWDSDRAAAVGLFATIVAGTRAGPDGVDGVIVNTAGYGALTEPYFTADTVVNGSPVTYSRWVDWNRFVDELSYGRQLRRELVAAGFPDRVGVLVDTSRNGWGGPDRPVAPSTSSDVNTFVDRSRVDRRIASANWCNQAGAGLGERPAVAPQPGIDAYVWVKPPGESDGAADPGSTDPVAGFDPKCDPDYRPPTDSGWPPTGALHDAPPVGAWFPAQFAQLMANAYPP
;
A
#
# COMPACT_ATOMS: atom_id res chain seq x y z
N MET A 1 6.66 13.51 -13.38
CA MET A 1 7.68 13.50 -14.47
C MET A 1 9.06 13.95 -14.05
N SER A 2 9.18 14.97 -13.21
CA SER A 2 10.50 15.39 -12.69
C SER A 2 11.29 14.32 -11.98
N ARG A 3 10.62 13.38 -11.29
CA ARG A 3 11.28 12.24 -10.61
C ARG A 3 11.87 11.20 -11.58
N ILE A 4 11.37 11.11 -12.80
CA ILE A 4 11.94 10.22 -13.82
C ILE A 4 13.26 10.78 -14.32
N ALA A 5 13.29 12.06 -14.69
CA ALA A 5 14.47 12.73 -15.22
C ALA A 5 15.49 13.16 -14.16
N GLY A 6 15.01 13.43 -12.92
CA GLY A 6 15.79 14.06 -11.85
C GLY A 6 15.78 15.59 -11.94
N ARG A 7 16.22 16.22 -10.86
CA ARG A 7 16.42 17.67 -10.72
C ARG A 7 17.78 17.94 -10.08
N PRO A 8 18.30 19.17 -10.12
CA PRO A 8 19.51 19.51 -9.36
C PRO A 8 19.34 19.13 -7.87
N GLY A 9 20.20 18.25 -7.38
CA GLY A 9 20.14 17.71 -6.01
C GLY A 9 19.21 16.53 -5.79
N GLU A 10 18.36 16.17 -6.77
CA GLU A 10 17.44 15.03 -6.69
C GLU A 10 17.70 14.08 -7.86
N PRO A 11 18.28 12.89 -7.61
CA PRO A 11 18.56 11.93 -8.68
C PRO A 11 17.28 11.40 -9.32
N GLY A 12 17.29 11.26 -10.65
CA GLY A 12 16.21 10.60 -11.39
C GLY A 12 16.34 9.09 -11.43
N LEU A 13 15.38 8.40 -12.06
CA LEU A 13 15.32 6.94 -12.12
C LEU A 13 16.62 6.32 -12.64
N ARG A 14 17.20 6.86 -13.72
CA ARG A 14 18.47 6.37 -14.29
C ARG A 14 19.61 6.42 -13.29
N ALA A 15 19.73 7.50 -12.52
CA ALA A 15 20.77 7.65 -11.52
C ALA A 15 20.60 6.65 -10.35
N HIS A 16 19.36 6.36 -9.96
CA HIS A 16 19.07 5.31 -8.96
C HIS A 16 19.46 3.92 -9.46
N LEU A 17 19.14 3.58 -10.70
CA LEU A 17 19.53 2.30 -11.30
C LEU A 17 21.06 2.18 -11.45
N ASP A 18 21.73 3.26 -11.83
CA ASP A 18 23.19 3.31 -11.90
C ASP A 18 23.84 3.13 -10.53
N ALA A 19 23.29 3.79 -9.50
CA ALA A 19 23.76 3.62 -8.12
C ALA A 19 23.53 2.18 -7.63
N ALA A 20 22.39 1.55 -7.94
CA ALA A 20 22.12 0.17 -7.60
C ALA A 20 23.12 -0.80 -8.23
N LEU A 21 23.49 -0.58 -9.52
CA LEU A 21 24.55 -1.34 -10.18
C LEU A 21 25.91 -1.15 -9.52
N ALA A 22 26.27 0.10 -9.22
CA ALA A 22 27.55 0.43 -8.58
C ALA A 22 27.68 -0.21 -7.19
N GLN A 23 26.57 -0.26 -6.44
CA GLN A 23 26.48 -0.88 -5.12
C GLN A 23 26.34 -2.41 -5.18
N ARG A 24 26.23 -3.01 -6.37
CA ARG A 24 25.92 -4.42 -6.55
C ARG A 24 24.66 -4.84 -5.80
N ALA A 25 23.63 -3.99 -5.83
CA ALA A 25 22.36 -4.27 -5.19
C ALA A 25 21.74 -5.55 -5.74
N GLY A 26 21.13 -6.35 -4.88
CA GLY A 26 20.44 -7.58 -5.26
C GLY A 26 19.19 -7.29 -6.09
N TYR A 27 18.52 -6.17 -5.82
CA TYR A 27 17.36 -5.67 -6.55
C TYR A 27 17.18 -4.18 -6.29
N VAL A 28 16.33 -3.55 -7.09
CA VAL A 28 15.84 -2.18 -6.87
C VAL A 28 14.32 -2.18 -7.00
N GLN A 29 13.67 -1.39 -6.16
CA GLN A 29 12.22 -1.18 -6.24
C GLN A 29 11.92 0.15 -6.93
N VAL A 30 10.91 0.13 -7.80
CA VAL A 30 10.37 1.31 -8.47
C VAL A 30 8.87 1.33 -8.24
N VAL A 31 8.32 2.45 -7.79
CA VAL A 31 6.87 2.63 -7.63
C VAL A 31 6.35 3.43 -8.82
N LEU A 32 5.46 2.82 -9.59
CA LEU A 32 4.66 3.48 -10.61
C LEU A 32 3.33 3.84 -9.98
N ASN A 33 3.08 5.13 -9.79
CA ASN A 33 1.88 5.59 -9.10
C ASN A 33 1.49 7.00 -9.58
N ASP A 34 0.97 7.10 -10.80
CA ASP A 34 0.55 8.37 -11.38
C ASP A 34 -0.60 8.26 -12.39
N LEU A 35 -1.48 7.26 -12.22
CA LEU A 35 -2.69 7.12 -13.02
C LEU A 35 -3.52 8.43 -13.07
N PRO A 36 -4.28 8.66 -14.15
CA PRO A 36 -5.15 9.82 -14.27
C PRO A 36 -6.10 9.94 -13.08
N ALA A 37 -6.12 11.12 -12.45
CA ALA A 37 -6.88 11.39 -11.23
C ALA A 37 -6.59 10.39 -10.10
N ARG A 38 -5.35 9.95 -9.96
CA ARG A 38 -4.92 9.11 -8.84
C ARG A 38 -5.42 9.66 -7.51
N ASP A 39 -5.74 8.77 -6.59
CA ASP A 39 -6.35 9.12 -5.30
C ASP A 39 -7.69 9.87 -5.50
N CYS A 40 -8.52 9.40 -6.43
CA CYS A 40 -9.78 10.06 -6.84
C CYS A 40 -10.78 10.27 -5.70
N SER A 41 -10.64 9.55 -4.59
CA SER A 41 -11.48 9.68 -3.39
C SER A 41 -11.07 10.84 -2.48
N ARG A 42 -9.88 11.40 -2.67
CA ARG A 42 -9.37 12.50 -1.82
C ARG A 42 -10.00 13.82 -2.18
N LEU A 43 -10.00 14.75 -1.23
CA LEU A 43 -10.45 16.14 -1.45
C LEU A 43 -9.70 16.81 -2.60
N ARG A 44 -8.45 16.48 -2.78
CA ARG A 44 -7.62 16.85 -3.93
C ARG A 44 -6.96 15.61 -4.49
N PRO A 45 -7.41 15.14 -5.64
CA PRO A 45 -6.77 14.02 -6.32
C PRO A 45 -5.30 14.31 -6.56
N GLY A 46 -4.48 13.28 -6.40
CA GLY A 46 -3.06 13.33 -6.73
C GLY A 46 -2.80 13.07 -8.21
N GLY A 47 -1.53 13.08 -8.59
CA GLY A 47 -1.10 12.78 -9.96
C GLY A 47 -1.02 14.01 -10.87
N GLU A 48 -0.34 13.81 -12.00
CA GLU A 48 -0.06 14.85 -12.99
C GLU A 48 -1.10 14.85 -14.13
N PHE A 49 -2.03 13.86 -14.17
CA PHE A 49 -2.97 13.64 -15.26
C PHE A 49 -4.42 13.73 -14.77
N ALA A 50 -5.26 14.41 -15.57
CA ALA A 50 -6.70 14.47 -15.33
C ALA A 50 -7.42 13.21 -15.83
N VAL A 51 -8.69 13.04 -15.45
CA VAL A 51 -9.58 12.00 -16.01
C VAL A 51 -9.57 12.07 -17.53
N GLY A 52 -9.45 10.92 -18.19
CA GLY A 52 -9.40 10.79 -19.66
C GLY A 52 -8.02 11.03 -20.26
N GLU A 53 -7.01 11.41 -19.47
CA GLU A 53 -5.64 11.64 -19.98
C GLU A 53 -4.75 10.38 -19.99
N VAL A 54 -5.33 9.20 -20.08
CA VAL A 54 -4.58 7.94 -20.09
C VAL A 54 -3.53 7.86 -21.19
N ASP A 55 -3.75 8.50 -22.35
CA ASP A 55 -2.76 8.54 -23.42
C ASP A 55 -1.56 9.43 -23.09
N ARG A 56 -1.76 10.49 -22.30
CA ARG A 56 -0.64 11.28 -21.75
C ARG A 56 0.13 10.48 -20.69
N TYR A 57 -0.57 9.81 -19.77
CA TYR A 57 0.04 8.90 -18.80
C TYR A 57 0.95 7.88 -19.48
N ARG A 58 0.49 7.25 -20.58
CA ARG A 58 1.29 6.31 -21.36
C ARG A 58 2.57 6.95 -21.89
N ARG A 59 2.44 8.05 -22.65
CA ARG A 59 3.57 8.68 -23.34
C ARG A 59 4.52 9.43 -22.41
N GLU A 60 4.00 10.08 -21.39
CA GLU A 60 4.78 11.03 -20.57
C GLU A 60 5.29 10.38 -19.28
N PHE A 61 4.65 9.32 -18.80
CA PHE A 61 5.04 8.62 -17.57
C PHE A 61 5.57 7.21 -17.85
N VAL A 62 4.77 6.32 -18.45
CA VAL A 62 5.14 4.90 -18.61
C VAL A 62 6.29 4.72 -19.61
N ASP A 63 6.17 5.27 -20.82
CA ASP A 63 7.17 5.06 -21.88
C ASP A 63 8.58 5.53 -21.49
N PRO A 64 8.79 6.69 -20.82
CA PRO A 64 10.09 7.09 -20.32
C PRO A 64 10.67 6.15 -19.27
N ILE A 65 9.84 5.62 -18.35
CA ILE A 65 10.28 4.65 -17.34
C ILE A 65 10.74 3.37 -18.03
N VAL A 66 9.91 2.80 -18.89
CA VAL A 66 10.24 1.58 -19.66
C VAL A 66 11.49 1.79 -20.50
N ALA A 67 11.65 2.93 -21.16
CA ALA A 67 12.84 3.25 -21.94
C ALA A 67 14.13 3.26 -21.11
N ILE A 68 14.04 3.66 -19.84
CA ILE A 68 15.17 3.60 -18.91
C ILE A 68 15.42 2.18 -18.44
N GLU A 69 14.40 1.47 -17.94
CA GLU A 69 14.53 0.14 -17.32
C GLU A 69 15.00 -0.92 -18.31
N ARG A 70 14.57 -0.84 -19.59
CA ARG A 70 14.97 -1.77 -20.64
C ARG A 70 16.39 -1.59 -21.18
N ASP A 71 17.13 -0.57 -20.72
CA ASP A 71 18.51 -0.35 -21.16
C ASP A 71 19.35 -1.63 -20.90
N PRO A 72 20.04 -2.17 -21.91
CA PRO A 72 20.81 -3.42 -21.79
C PRO A 72 21.82 -3.42 -20.62
N LYS A 73 22.27 -2.26 -20.15
CA LYS A 73 23.18 -2.18 -19.00
C LYS A 73 22.54 -2.67 -17.71
N TYR A 74 21.19 -2.60 -17.59
CA TYR A 74 20.45 -3.04 -16.39
C TYR A 74 19.98 -4.49 -16.46
N ARG A 75 20.23 -5.23 -17.54
CA ARG A 75 19.74 -6.61 -17.73
C ARG A 75 20.06 -7.60 -16.61
N ARG A 76 21.06 -7.28 -15.77
CA ARG A 76 21.48 -8.10 -14.60
C ARG A 76 20.91 -7.58 -13.28
N LEU A 77 20.31 -6.41 -13.28
CA LEU A 77 19.66 -5.84 -12.12
C LEU A 77 18.22 -6.34 -12.07
N ARG A 78 17.78 -6.88 -10.94
CA ARG A 78 16.36 -7.16 -10.72
C ARG A 78 15.64 -5.86 -10.41
N ILE A 79 14.71 -5.48 -11.26
CA ILE A 79 13.88 -4.28 -11.09
C ILE A 79 12.49 -4.75 -10.69
N VAL A 80 12.04 -4.39 -9.50
CA VAL A 80 10.75 -4.76 -8.94
C VAL A 80 9.82 -3.56 -9.04
N ASN A 81 8.87 -3.60 -9.95
CA ASN A 81 7.88 -2.55 -10.11
C ASN A 81 6.66 -2.81 -9.23
N VAL A 82 6.38 -1.87 -8.32
CA VAL A 82 5.13 -1.75 -7.58
C VAL A 82 4.19 -0.88 -8.41
N ILE A 83 3.18 -1.51 -8.99
CA ILE A 83 2.33 -0.88 -9.99
C ILE A 83 1.03 -0.41 -9.34
N GLU A 84 0.83 0.90 -9.33
CA GLU A 84 -0.38 1.62 -8.96
C GLU A 84 -1.02 1.10 -7.66
N PRO A 85 -0.32 1.20 -6.52
CA PRO A 85 -0.67 0.50 -5.28
C PRO A 85 -2.05 0.86 -4.71
N GLY A 86 -2.58 2.04 -5.01
CA GLY A 86 -3.90 2.50 -4.57
C GLY A 86 -5.04 2.21 -5.54
N ALA A 87 -4.76 1.88 -6.81
CA ALA A 87 -5.76 1.90 -7.87
C ALA A 87 -6.94 0.93 -7.65
N VAL A 88 -6.66 -0.35 -7.38
CA VAL A 88 -7.70 -1.37 -7.19
C VAL A 88 -8.51 -1.12 -5.91
N PRO A 89 -7.88 -0.88 -4.74
CA PRO A 89 -8.62 -0.53 -3.53
C PRO A 89 -9.52 0.69 -3.69
N GLU A 90 -9.05 1.74 -4.36
CA GLU A 90 -9.85 2.96 -4.57
C GLU A 90 -11.06 2.73 -5.46
N LEU A 91 -10.89 2.05 -6.59
CA LEU A 91 -12.02 1.73 -7.47
C LEU A 91 -13.10 0.93 -6.73
N LEU A 92 -12.71 -0.02 -5.87
CA LEU A 92 -13.67 -0.83 -5.16
C LEU A 92 -14.39 -0.08 -4.05
N ALA A 93 -13.66 0.76 -3.29
CA ALA A 93 -14.22 1.49 -2.16
C ALA A 93 -15.07 2.69 -2.58
N PHE A 94 -14.76 3.36 -3.69
CA PHE A 94 -15.29 4.68 -4.00
C PHE A 94 -15.92 4.84 -5.39
N ARG A 95 -16.02 3.79 -6.20
CA ARG A 95 -16.67 3.85 -7.53
C ARG A 95 -18.16 4.26 -7.48
N THR A 96 -18.78 4.10 -6.32
CA THR A 96 -20.14 4.59 -6.05
C THR A 96 -20.08 5.50 -4.83
N GLY A 97 -20.23 6.80 -4.99
CA GLY A 97 -20.20 7.75 -3.88
C GLY A 97 -19.10 8.82 -3.96
N SER A 98 -18.25 8.74 -4.99
CA SER A 98 -17.35 9.82 -5.39
C SER A 98 -17.55 10.12 -6.86
N SER A 99 -17.97 11.33 -7.21
CA SER A 99 -18.21 11.71 -8.60
C SER A 99 -16.96 11.57 -9.48
N LEU A 100 -15.78 11.75 -8.92
CA LEU A 100 -14.51 11.62 -9.64
C LEU A 100 -14.12 10.16 -9.84
N CYS A 101 -14.19 9.32 -8.80
CA CYS A 101 -13.92 7.88 -8.93
C CYS A 101 -14.92 7.20 -9.89
N GLU A 102 -16.18 7.64 -9.91
CA GLU A 102 -17.16 7.17 -10.90
C GLU A 102 -16.79 7.57 -12.33
N GLN A 103 -16.20 8.74 -12.54
CA GLN A 103 -15.72 9.16 -13.86
C GLN A 103 -14.52 8.31 -14.29
N VAL A 104 -13.56 8.07 -13.40
CA VAL A 104 -12.39 7.20 -13.63
C VAL A 104 -12.83 5.77 -13.97
N ASP A 105 -13.78 5.20 -13.22
CA ASP A 105 -14.29 3.85 -13.45
C ASP A 105 -15.01 3.75 -14.81
N ARG A 106 -15.90 4.68 -15.10
CA ARG A 106 -16.61 4.73 -16.39
C ARG A 106 -15.69 4.96 -17.58
N GLY A 107 -14.64 5.79 -17.41
CA GLY A 107 -13.62 6.03 -18.44
C GLY A 107 -12.69 4.84 -18.64
N GLY A 108 -12.57 3.98 -17.66
CA GLY A 108 -11.65 2.84 -17.67
C GLY A 108 -10.17 3.23 -17.64
N ASP A 109 -9.85 4.43 -17.18
CA ASP A 109 -8.49 4.97 -17.18
C ASP A 109 -7.52 4.08 -16.40
N TYR A 110 -7.95 3.60 -15.20
CA TYR A 110 -7.09 2.77 -14.36
C TYR A 110 -6.81 1.40 -15.00
N LEU A 111 -7.84 0.73 -15.49
CA LEU A 111 -7.68 -0.57 -16.14
C LEU A 111 -6.79 -0.44 -17.38
N THR A 112 -7.05 0.59 -18.18
CA THR A 112 -6.33 0.85 -19.42
C THR A 112 -4.86 1.20 -19.14
N GLY A 113 -4.60 2.02 -18.13
CA GLY A 113 -3.25 2.40 -17.71
C GLY A 113 -2.45 1.20 -17.19
N ILE A 114 -3.02 0.42 -16.26
CA ILE A 114 -2.36 -0.76 -15.67
C ILE A 114 -2.04 -1.80 -16.75
N ARG A 115 -3.00 -2.10 -17.64
CA ARG A 115 -2.77 -3.02 -18.77
C ARG A 115 -1.60 -2.57 -19.66
N TYR A 116 -1.54 -1.27 -19.93
CA TYR A 116 -0.44 -0.72 -20.72
C TYR A 116 0.91 -0.91 -20.01
N VAL A 117 1.02 -0.62 -18.73
CA VAL A 117 2.24 -0.84 -17.94
C VAL A 117 2.66 -2.32 -18.02
N LEU A 118 1.75 -3.25 -17.78
CA LEU A 118 2.03 -4.69 -17.80
C LEU A 118 2.53 -5.14 -19.17
N ASP A 119 1.90 -4.67 -20.26
CA ASP A 119 2.29 -4.98 -21.63
C ASP A 119 3.65 -4.42 -22.04
N GLN A 120 4.02 -3.24 -21.53
CA GLN A 120 5.30 -2.61 -21.83
C GLN A 120 6.46 -3.22 -21.03
N LEU A 121 6.23 -3.63 -19.79
CA LEU A 121 7.24 -4.26 -18.94
C LEU A 121 7.39 -5.77 -19.20
N GLY A 122 6.34 -6.42 -19.70
CA GLY A 122 6.27 -7.88 -19.90
C GLY A 122 7.43 -8.52 -20.67
N PRO A 123 7.99 -7.89 -21.72
CA PRO A 123 9.08 -8.47 -22.51
C PRO A 123 10.43 -8.63 -21.80
N TYR A 124 10.59 -8.07 -20.60
CA TYR A 124 11.90 -7.98 -19.94
C TYR A 124 11.97 -8.91 -18.71
N PRO A 125 12.74 -10.01 -18.75
CA PRO A 125 12.75 -11.05 -17.71
C PRO A 125 13.41 -10.63 -16.40
N ASN A 126 14.10 -9.52 -16.38
CA ASN A 126 14.69 -8.93 -15.16
C ASN A 126 13.79 -7.88 -14.50
N ILE A 127 12.61 -7.62 -15.08
CA ILE A 127 11.63 -6.65 -14.58
C ILE A 127 10.44 -7.43 -14.02
N TYR A 128 10.21 -7.27 -12.71
CA TYR A 128 9.13 -7.93 -11.97
C TYR A 128 7.97 -6.96 -11.76
N ARG A 129 6.74 -7.46 -11.82
CA ARG A 129 5.49 -6.69 -11.87
C ARG A 129 4.57 -7.12 -10.74
N TYR A 130 4.43 -6.26 -9.72
CA TYR A 130 3.56 -6.49 -8.58
C TYR A 130 2.44 -5.45 -8.57
N LEU A 131 1.19 -5.90 -8.64
CA LEU A 131 0.01 -5.03 -8.59
C LEU A 131 -0.32 -4.67 -7.15
N GLY A 132 -0.68 -3.42 -6.92
CA GLY A 132 -1.13 -2.98 -5.60
C GLY A 132 -2.44 -3.65 -5.18
N ALA A 133 -2.46 -4.24 -3.99
CA ALA A 133 -3.60 -5.00 -3.47
C ALA A 133 -4.07 -4.52 -2.09
N GLY A 134 -3.86 -3.23 -1.79
CA GLY A 134 -4.32 -2.61 -0.56
C GLY A 134 -3.74 -3.27 0.70
N HIS A 135 -4.58 -3.39 1.71
CA HIS A 135 -4.25 -4.03 2.98
C HIS A 135 -5.49 -4.71 3.60
N HIS A 136 -5.29 -5.54 4.64
CA HIS A 136 -6.38 -6.29 5.26
C HIS A 136 -7.58 -5.43 5.64
N ALA A 137 -7.36 -4.22 6.18
CA ALA A 137 -8.43 -3.32 6.60
C ALA A 137 -9.08 -2.52 5.43
N GLN A 138 -8.75 -2.84 4.17
CA GLN A 138 -9.44 -2.33 2.98
C GLN A 138 -10.16 -3.43 2.23
N LEU A 139 -9.49 -4.56 2.02
CA LEU A 139 -9.97 -5.65 1.16
C LEU A 139 -10.10 -7.00 1.89
N GLY A 140 -10.09 -6.99 3.23
CA GLY A 140 -10.17 -8.22 4.02
C GLY A 140 -11.58 -8.81 4.13
N TRP A 141 -12.65 -8.03 3.90
CA TRP A 141 -14.02 -8.55 3.87
C TRP A 141 -14.24 -9.44 2.64
N ASP A 142 -15.04 -10.48 2.78
CA ASP A 142 -15.22 -11.48 1.73
C ASP A 142 -15.70 -10.89 0.40
N SER A 143 -16.65 -9.93 0.45
CA SER A 143 -17.18 -9.23 -0.73
C SER A 143 -16.11 -8.40 -1.43
N ASP A 144 -15.33 -7.64 -0.67
CA ASP A 144 -14.35 -6.71 -1.22
C ASP A 144 -13.15 -7.47 -1.79
N ARG A 145 -12.74 -8.54 -1.12
CA ARG A 145 -11.68 -9.40 -1.60
C ARG A 145 -12.08 -10.15 -2.87
N ALA A 146 -13.30 -10.70 -2.92
CA ALA A 146 -13.81 -11.33 -4.12
C ALA A 146 -13.91 -10.35 -5.30
N ALA A 147 -14.36 -9.12 -5.04
CA ALA A 147 -14.39 -8.06 -6.05
C ALA A 147 -12.98 -7.68 -6.52
N ALA A 148 -11.99 -7.60 -5.60
CA ALA A 148 -10.61 -7.32 -5.95
C ALA A 148 -10.00 -8.42 -6.84
N VAL A 149 -10.20 -9.69 -6.50
CA VAL A 149 -9.75 -10.83 -7.31
C VAL A 149 -10.38 -10.79 -8.71
N GLY A 150 -11.68 -10.53 -8.80
CA GLY A 150 -12.38 -10.37 -10.09
C GLY A 150 -11.83 -9.21 -10.92
N LEU A 151 -11.49 -8.09 -10.27
CA LEU A 151 -10.89 -6.93 -10.94
C LEU A 151 -9.46 -7.22 -11.42
N PHE A 152 -8.63 -7.87 -10.62
CA PHE A 152 -7.29 -8.34 -11.05
C PHE A 152 -7.40 -9.29 -12.25
N ALA A 153 -8.30 -10.27 -12.21
CA ALA A 153 -8.54 -11.17 -13.34
C ALA A 153 -8.98 -10.40 -14.60
N THR A 154 -9.86 -9.41 -14.44
CA THR A 154 -10.29 -8.54 -15.55
C THR A 154 -9.12 -7.71 -16.11
N ILE A 155 -8.27 -7.17 -15.26
CA ILE A 155 -7.07 -6.41 -15.69
C ILE A 155 -6.17 -7.31 -16.54
N VAL A 156 -5.76 -8.47 -16.04
CA VAL A 156 -4.80 -9.33 -16.74
C VAL A 156 -5.38 -9.97 -18.01
N ALA A 157 -6.67 -10.28 -18.02
CA ALA A 157 -7.34 -10.79 -19.23
C ALA A 157 -7.28 -9.80 -20.42
N GLY A 158 -7.11 -8.52 -20.15
CA GLY A 158 -6.94 -7.49 -21.18
C GLY A 158 -5.51 -7.21 -21.58
N THR A 159 -4.53 -7.98 -21.13
CA THR A 159 -3.10 -7.85 -21.47
C THR A 159 -2.65 -8.94 -22.44
N ARG A 160 -1.52 -8.71 -23.13
CA ARG A 160 -0.97 -9.67 -24.10
C ARG A 160 -0.56 -11.00 -23.47
N ALA A 161 -0.02 -10.97 -22.25
CA ALA A 161 0.46 -12.15 -21.55
C ALA A 161 -0.61 -12.80 -20.66
N GLY A 162 -1.78 -12.18 -20.51
CA GLY A 162 -2.79 -12.66 -19.58
C GLY A 162 -2.27 -12.72 -18.14
N PRO A 163 -2.74 -13.70 -17.35
CA PRO A 163 -2.30 -13.87 -15.96
C PRO A 163 -0.79 -14.12 -15.79
N ASP A 164 -0.12 -14.62 -16.83
CA ASP A 164 1.33 -14.82 -16.85
C ASP A 164 2.12 -13.51 -16.89
N GLY A 165 1.47 -12.40 -17.22
CA GLY A 165 2.05 -11.06 -17.25
C GLY A 165 2.28 -10.42 -15.90
N VAL A 166 1.90 -11.07 -14.78
CA VAL A 166 2.05 -10.56 -13.41
C VAL A 166 2.88 -11.53 -12.58
N ASP A 167 3.85 -11.02 -11.85
CA ASP A 167 4.69 -11.82 -10.95
C ASP A 167 4.01 -11.98 -9.58
N GLY A 168 3.22 -10.98 -9.15
CA GLY A 168 2.50 -11.04 -7.90
C GLY A 168 1.67 -9.81 -7.57
N VAL A 169 1.29 -9.74 -6.32
CA VAL A 169 0.64 -8.57 -5.72
C VAL A 169 1.45 -8.06 -4.55
N ILE A 170 1.27 -6.80 -4.20
CA ILE A 170 1.85 -6.22 -2.99
C ILE A 170 0.75 -5.74 -2.06
N VAL A 171 0.91 -6.07 -0.78
CA VAL A 171 -0.02 -5.65 0.29
C VAL A 171 0.66 -4.68 1.24
N ASN A 172 -0.16 -3.89 1.94
CA ASN A 172 0.28 -2.92 2.95
C ASN A 172 1.21 -1.83 2.44
N THR A 173 1.24 -1.55 1.13
CA THR A 173 2.12 -0.49 0.58
C THR A 173 1.83 0.84 1.27
N ALA A 174 2.88 1.42 1.87
CA ALA A 174 2.79 2.63 2.70
C ALA A 174 1.83 2.50 3.90
N GLY A 175 1.39 1.29 4.22
CA GLY A 175 0.45 1.02 5.32
C GLY A 175 1.13 0.80 6.67
N TYR A 176 0.28 0.59 7.67
CA TYR A 176 0.67 0.37 9.06
C TYR A 176 0.10 -0.94 9.64
N GLY A 177 -0.62 -1.73 8.83
CA GLY A 177 -1.23 -2.98 9.27
C GLY A 177 -0.17 -3.94 9.83
N ALA A 178 -0.39 -4.47 11.03
CA ALA A 178 0.55 -5.41 11.63
C ALA A 178 0.83 -6.59 10.69
N LEU A 179 2.09 -7.02 10.60
CA LEU A 179 2.44 -8.19 9.80
C LEU A 179 1.72 -9.44 10.33
N THR A 180 1.70 -9.60 11.64
CA THR A 180 0.97 -10.66 12.36
C THR A 180 0.37 -10.12 13.65
N GLU A 181 -0.85 -10.59 13.99
CA GLU A 181 -1.45 -10.42 15.31
C GLU A 181 -1.24 -11.71 16.12
N PRO A 182 -0.30 -11.72 17.09
CA PRO A 182 0.12 -12.97 17.73
C PRO A 182 -0.87 -13.52 18.74
N TYR A 183 -1.85 -12.75 19.21
CA TYR A 183 -2.68 -13.10 20.36
C TYR A 183 -4.12 -13.47 20.03
N PHE A 184 -4.55 -13.27 18.79
CA PHE A 184 -5.85 -13.68 18.31
C PHE A 184 -5.87 -13.78 16.77
N THR A 185 -6.87 -14.49 16.28
CA THR A 185 -7.22 -14.55 14.84
C THR A 185 -8.69 -14.17 14.68
N ALA A 186 -9.15 -14.01 13.47
CA ALA A 186 -10.58 -13.75 13.20
C ALA A 186 -11.51 -14.86 13.75
N ASP A 187 -10.99 -16.07 13.97
CA ASP A 187 -11.76 -17.21 14.49
C ASP A 187 -11.76 -17.28 16.04
N THR A 188 -11.07 -16.35 16.70
CA THR A 188 -11.03 -16.31 18.18
C THR A 188 -12.40 -15.95 18.73
N VAL A 189 -12.80 -16.62 19.81
CA VAL A 189 -14.04 -16.38 20.53
C VAL A 189 -13.74 -16.00 21.97
N VAL A 190 -14.31 -14.90 22.42
CA VAL A 190 -14.15 -14.33 23.77
C VAL A 190 -15.49 -14.40 24.47
N ASN A 191 -15.61 -15.23 25.52
CA ASN A 191 -16.84 -15.39 26.30
C ASN A 191 -18.10 -15.58 25.42
N GLY A 192 -17.99 -16.43 24.37
CA GLY A 192 -19.07 -16.71 23.43
C GLY A 192 -19.26 -15.68 22.29
N SER A 193 -18.50 -14.56 22.29
CA SER A 193 -18.56 -13.54 21.23
C SER A 193 -17.34 -13.66 20.32
N PRO A 194 -17.51 -13.85 19.00
CA PRO A 194 -16.42 -13.81 18.03
C PRO A 194 -15.71 -12.46 18.05
N VAL A 195 -14.37 -12.45 17.90
CA VAL A 195 -13.59 -11.20 17.80
C VAL A 195 -13.99 -10.36 16.59
N THR A 196 -14.56 -10.96 15.56
CA THR A 196 -15.12 -10.26 14.40
C THR A 196 -16.26 -9.31 14.77
N TYR A 197 -16.88 -9.46 15.92
CA TYR A 197 -17.91 -8.53 16.43
C TYR A 197 -17.32 -7.30 17.12
N SER A 198 -16.03 -7.27 17.36
CA SER A 198 -15.38 -6.09 17.92
C SER A 198 -15.36 -4.95 16.89
N ARG A 199 -15.41 -3.70 17.40
CA ARG A 199 -15.33 -2.50 16.57
C ARG A 199 -14.04 -2.36 15.75
N TRP A 200 -12.95 -2.98 16.23
CA TRP A 200 -11.68 -2.97 15.53
C TRP A 200 -11.69 -3.92 14.34
N VAL A 201 -12.19 -5.14 14.51
CA VAL A 201 -12.21 -6.17 13.46
C VAL A 201 -13.37 -5.97 12.50
N ASP A 202 -14.54 -5.55 12.99
CA ASP A 202 -15.71 -5.15 12.21
C ASP A 202 -16.06 -6.15 11.10
N TRP A 203 -16.28 -7.41 11.48
CA TRP A 203 -16.61 -8.52 10.58
C TRP A 203 -15.52 -8.86 9.55
N ASN A 204 -14.36 -8.22 9.59
CA ASN A 204 -13.24 -8.58 8.73
C ASN A 204 -12.77 -10.01 9.04
N ARG A 205 -12.41 -10.75 7.99
CA ARG A 205 -11.90 -12.12 8.11
C ARG A 205 -10.40 -12.18 8.38
N PHE A 206 -9.72 -11.03 8.40
CA PHE A 206 -8.29 -10.91 8.63
C PHE A 206 -8.00 -9.81 9.64
N VAL A 207 -7.02 -10.07 10.47
CA VAL A 207 -6.55 -9.15 11.51
C VAL A 207 -5.12 -8.69 11.26
N ASP A 208 -4.46 -9.27 10.24
CA ASP A 208 -3.07 -8.98 9.90
C ASP A 208 -2.79 -9.16 8.39
N GLU A 209 -1.65 -8.62 7.94
CA GLU A 209 -1.28 -8.59 6.52
C GLU A 209 -0.81 -9.95 6.01
N LEU A 210 -0.19 -10.78 6.84
CA LEU A 210 0.33 -12.07 6.41
C LEU A 210 -0.79 -13.05 6.08
N SER A 211 -1.81 -13.14 6.95
CA SER A 211 -2.97 -13.99 6.72
C SER A 211 -3.79 -13.51 5.52
N TYR A 212 -3.98 -12.19 5.39
CA TYR A 212 -4.65 -11.56 4.25
C TYR A 212 -3.91 -11.85 2.93
N GLY A 213 -2.63 -11.54 2.85
CA GLY A 213 -1.83 -11.73 1.63
C GLY A 213 -1.79 -13.19 1.16
N ARG A 214 -1.66 -14.14 2.10
CA ARG A 214 -1.72 -15.56 1.79
C ARG A 214 -3.07 -16.01 1.26
N GLN A 215 -4.16 -15.50 1.82
CA GLN A 215 -5.50 -15.82 1.31
C GLN A 215 -5.73 -15.22 -0.07
N LEU A 216 -5.37 -13.95 -0.25
CA LEU A 216 -5.47 -13.29 -1.56
C LEU A 216 -4.72 -14.08 -2.65
N ARG A 217 -3.48 -14.53 -2.35
CA ARG A 217 -2.72 -15.38 -3.26
C ARG A 217 -3.49 -16.65 -3.65
N ARG A 218 -4.05 -17.36 -2.67
CA ARG A 218 -4.84 -18.59 -2.95
C ARG A 218 -6.03 -18.31 -3.87
N GLU A 219 -6.71 -17.19 -3.64
CA GLU A 219 -7.86 -16.79 -4.45
C GLU A 219 -7.48 -16.35 -5.86
N LEU A 220 -6.33 -15.67 -6.03
CA LEU A 220 -5.78 -15.36 -7.35
C LEU A 220 -5.45 -16.65 -8.14
N VAL A 221 -4.80 -17.63 -7.50
CA VAL A 221 -4.54 -18.94 -8.15
C VAL A 221 -5.86 -19.62 -8.55
N ALA A 222 -6.85 -19.62 -7.67
CA ALA A 222 -8.18 -20.15 -7.98
C ALA A 222 -8.89 -19.38 -9.12
N ALA A 223 -8.57 -18.12 -9.32
CA ALA A 223 -9.06 -17.28 -10.41
C ALA A 223 -8.26 -17.41 -11.72
N GLY A 224 -7.29 -18.32 -11.78
CA GLY A 224 -6.54 -18.63 -13.00
C GLY A 224 -5.17 -17.96 -13.10
N PHE A 225 -4.67 -17.32 -12.06
CA PHE A 225 -3.28 -16.90 -12.01
C PHE A 225 -2.36 -18.12 -11.83
N PRO A 226 -1.12 -18.08 -12.35
CA PRO A 226 -0.19 -19.20 -12.20
C PRO A 226 0.20 -19.42 -10.73
N ASP A 227 0.53 -20.68 -10.38
CA ASP A 227 0.96 -21.04 -9.02
C ASP A 227 2.18 -20.28 -8.52
N ARG A 228 2.98 -19.70 -9.43
CA ARG A 228 4.13 -18.86 -9.11
C ARG A 228 3.74 -17.45 -8.67
N VAL A 229 2.47 -17.03 -8.82
CA VAL A 229 2.04 -15.71 -8.37
C VAL A 229 2.38 -15.54 -6.90
N GLY A 230 3.10 -14.47 -6.56
CA GLY A 230 3.61 -14.27 -5.21
C GLY A 230 3.01 -13.05 -4.51
N VAL A 231 3.49 -12.80 -3.31
CA VAL A 231 3.07 -11.65 -2.51
C VAL A 231 4.31 -10.92 -1.97
N LEU A 232 4.36 -9.61 -2.16
CA LEU A 232 5.21 -8.73 -1.39
C LEU A 232 4.41 -8.13 -0.24
N VAL A 233 5.05 -7.94 0.91
CA VAL A 233 4.46 -7.22 2.06
C VAL A 233 5.35 -6.03 2.38
N ASP A 234 4.79 -4.82 2.35
CA ASP A 234 5.51 -3.63 2.83
C ASP A 234 5.52 -3.63 4.36
N THR A 235 6.71 -3.81 4.93
CA THR A 235 6.95 -3.86 6.37
C THR A 235 7.65 -2.62 6.90
N SER A 236 7.74 -1.56 6.12
CA SER A 236 8.52 -0.36 6.46
C SER A 236 8.06 0.35 7.73
N ARG A 237 6.76 0.27 8.08
CA ARG A 237 6.16 1.07 9.16
C ARG A 237 5.16 0.31 10.03
N ASN A 238 5.24 -1.00 10.10
CA ASN A 238 4.24 -1.85 10.77
C ASN A 238 4.76 -2.65 11.97
N GLY A 239 5.89 -2.21 12.56
CA GLY A 239 6.55 -2.93 13.65
C GLY A 239 5.83 -2.88 14.99
N TRP A 240 5.30 -1.71 15.38
CA TRP A 240 4.55 -1.54 16.64
C TRP A 240 5.26 -2.05 17.90
N GLY A 241 6.58 -1.81 18.02
CA GLY A 241 7.42 -2.30 19.12
C GLY A 241 7.48 -1.36 20.34
N GLY A 242 6.73 -0.25 20.34
CA GLY A 242 6.74 0.73 21.41
C GLY A 242 6.18 0.21 22.75
N PRO A 243 6.14 1.05 23.78
CA PRO A 243 5.75 0.65 25.14
C PRO A 243 4.32 0.13 25.25
N ASP A 244 3.45 0.49 24.31
CA ASP A 244 2.06 0.05 24.28
C ASP A 244 1.87 -1.33 23.60
N ARG A 245 2.96 -1.95 23.10
CA ARG A 245 2.88 -3.29 22.53
C ARG A 245 2.53 -4.31 23.62
N PRO A 246 1.42 -5.07 23.46
CA PRO A 246 1.09 -6.11 24.41
C PRO A 246 2.14 -7.23 24.39
N VAL A 247 2.38 -7.82 25.58
CA VAL A 247 3.29 -8.96 25.77
C VAL A 247 2.55 -10.28 25.99
N ALA A 248 1.22 -10.21 26.12
CA ALA A 248 0.33 -11.37 26.30
C ALA A 248 -1.09 -11.00 25.86
N PRO A 249 -1.96 -11.98 25.54
CA PRO A 249 -3.36 -11.71 25.27
C PRO A 249 -4.06 -11.16 26.52
N SER A 250 -5.04 -10.29 26.31
CA SER A 250 -5.91 -9.81 27.38
C SER A 250 -6.75 -10.94 27.98
N THR A 251 -7.04 -10.86 29.27
CA THR A 251 -7.96 -11.77 29.98
C THR A 251 -9.39 -11.23 30.08
N SER A 252 -9.70 -10.15 29.37
CA SER A 252 -11.05 -9.55 29.39
C SER A 252 -12.09 -10.50 28.80
N SER A 253 -13.25 -10.56 29.42
CA SER A 253 -14.43 -11.24 28.88
C SER A 253 -15.27 -10.36 27.93
N ASP A 254 -14.98 -9.07 27.85
CA ASP A 254 -15.55 -8.15 26.86
C ASP A 254 -14.73 -8.19 25.58
N VAL A 255 -15.35 -8.48 24.46
CA VAL A 255 -14.69 -8.70 23.17
C VAL A 255 -13.96 -7.46 22.65
N ASN A 256 -14.51 -6.26 22.81
CA ASN A 256 -13.84 -5.02 22.40
C ASN A 256 -12.59 -4.77 23.23
N THR A 257 -12.71 -4.87 24.55
CA THR A 257 -11.58 -4.74 25.48
C THR A 257 -10.52 -5.79 25.25
N PHE A 258 -10.93 -7.04 24.97
CA PHE A 258 -9.99 -8.12 24.62
C PHE A 258 -9.17 -7.75 23.39
N VAL A 259 -9.82 -7.39 22.29
CA VAL A 259 -9.15 -7.02 21.04
C VAL A 259 -8.28 -5.79 21.22
N ASP A 260 -8.81 -4.72 21.83
CA ASP A 260 -8.06 -3.48 22.03
C ASP A 260 -6.78 -3.65 22.88
N ARG A 261 -6.80 -4.58 23.85
CA ARG A 261 -5.62 -4.83 24.70
C ARG A 261 -4.69 -5.92 24.17
N SER A 262 -5.18 -6.78 23.28
CA SER A 262 -4.39 -7.88 22.72
C SER A 262 -3.70 -7.52 21.40
N ARG A 263 -4.31 -6.64 20.57
CA ARG A 263 -3.75 -6.31 19.25
C ARG A 263 -2.43 -5.54 19.36
N VAL A 264 -1.48 -5.89 18.50
CA VAL A 264 -0.21 -5.18 18.39
C VAL A 264 -0.32 -3.92 17.53
N ASP A 265 -1.21 -3.90 16.54
CA ASP A 265 -1.53 -2.70 15.78
C ASP A 265 -2.23 -1.68 16.70
N ARG A 266 -1.54 -0.58 17.01
CA ARG A 266 -2.02 0.41 17.98
C ARG A 266 -2.76 1.60 17.36
N ARG A 267 -3.06 1.56 16.05
CA ARG A 267 -3.90 2.60 15.43
C ARG A 267 -5.24 2.70 16.15
N ILE A 268 -5.83 3.89 16.16
CA ILE A 268 -7.16 4.12 16.76
C ILE A 268 -8.23 3.36 15.95
N ALA A 269 -8.10 3.36 14.63
CA ALA A 269 -8.87 2.52 13.73
C ALA A 269 -7.98 1.94 12.64
N SER A 270 -8.29 0.74 12.19
CA SER A 270 -7.50 0.01 11.18
C SER A 270 -7.43 0.72 9.82
N ALA A 271 -8.39 1.60 9.52
CA ALA A 271 -8.43 2.41 8.31
C ALA A 271 -7.60 3.70 8.38
N ASN A 272 -7.05 4.07 9.56
CA ASN A 272 -6.18 5.24 9.68
C ASN A 272 -4.84 4.99 8.98
N TRP A 273 -4.39 5.97 8.18
CA TRP A 273 -3.27 5.77 7.26
C TRP A 273 -2.20 6.87 7.29
N CYS A 274 -2.51 8.08 7.79
CA CYS A 274 -1.58 9.20 7.70
C CYS A 274 -0.71 9.30 8.96
N ASN A 275 0.61 9.26 8.79
CA ASN A 275 1.65 9.53 9.80
C ASN A 275 1.33 8.98 11.20
N GLN A 276 0.98 7.72 11.32
CA GLN A 276 0.42 7.14 12.54
C GLN A 276 1.38 7.15 13.72
N ALA A 277 0.91 7.74 14.82
CA ALA A 277 1.63 7.77 16.09
C ALA A 277 1.79 6.34 16.68
N GLY A 278 2.93 6.07 17.29
CA GLY A 278 3.23 4.77 17.91
C GLY A 278 3.77 3.71 16.95
N ALA A 279 3.70 3.94 15.64
CA ALA A 279 4.24 3.01 14.65
C ALA A 279 5.76 2.82 14.78
N GLY A 280 6.25 1.64 14.36
CA GLY A 280 7.67 1.29 14.35
C GLY A 280 8.11 0.72 13.02
N LEU A 281 9.42 0.66 12.75
CA LEU A 281 9.96 -0.16 11.67
C LEU A 281 9.54 -1.61 11.90
N GLY A 282 9.07 -2.25 10.84
CA GLY A 282 8.72 -3.67 10.86
C GLY A 282 9.89 -4.57 10.48
N GLU A 283 9.55 -5.81 10.12
CA GLU A 283 10.52 -6.80 9.65
C GLU A 283 11.43 -6.21 8.58
N ARG A 284 12.72 -6.50 8.68
CA ARG A 284 13.70 -6.08 7.67
C ARG A 284 13.43 -6.76 6.35
N PRO A 285 13.76 -6.12 5.21
CA PRO A 285 13.63 -6.75 3.91
C PRO A 285 14.26 -8.13 3.86
N ALA A 286 13.47 -9.13 3.46
CA ALA A 286 13.89 -10.52 3.43
C ALA A 286 13.24 -11.24 2.25
N VAL A 287 14.00 -12.07 1.54
CA VAL A 287 13.52 -12.87 0.40
C VAL A 287 12.95 -14.18 0.93
N ALA A 288 11.78 -14.58 0.41
CA ALA A 288 11.08 -15.82 0.75
C ALA A 288 10.99 -16.08 2.27
N PRO A 289 10.55 -15.08 3.07
CA PRO A 289 10.54 -15.20 4.52
C PRO A 289 9.55 -16.25 5.01
N GLN A 290 8.52 -16.53 4.22
CA GLN A 290 7.44 -17.45 4.54
C GLN A 290 6.84 -18.08 3.27
N PRO A 291 6.26 -19.28 3.33
CA PRO A 291 5.58 -19.91 2.20
C PRO A 291 4.49 -18.99 1.62
N GLY A 292 4.55 -18.76 0.31
CA GLY A 292 3.61 -17.91 -0.44
C GLY A 292 3.88 -16.41 -0.35
N ILE A 293 4.96 -16.00 0.32
CA ILE A 293 5.44 -14.62 0.40
C ILE A 293 6.80 -14.54 -0.30
N ASP A 294 6.89 -13.75 -1.36
CA ASP A 294 8.13 -13.59 -2.12
C ASP A 294 9.16 -12.77 -1.37
N ALA A 295 8.73 -11.69 -0.72
CA ALA A 295 9.60 -10.90 0.13
C ALA A 295 8.83 -10.02 1.11
N TYR A 296 9.47 -9.69 2.23
CA TYR A 296 9.22 -8.46 2.98
C TYR A 296 10.05 -7.35 2.35
N VAL A 297 9.43 -6.20 2.17
CA VAL A 297 10.04 -5.06 1.48
C VAL A 297 9.77 -3.77 2.25
N TRP A 298 10.60 -2.76 2.02
CA TRP A 298 10.36 -1.40 2.51
C TRP A 298 10.11 -0.51 1.29
N VAL A 299 8.86 -0.36 0.91
CA VAL A 299 8.45 0.45 -0.26
C VAL A 299 8.33 1.92 0.12
N LYS A 300 7.57 2.20 1.18
CA LYS A 300 7.51 3.55 1.73
C LYS A 300 8.80 3.86 2.47
N PRO A 301 9.58 4.88 2.06
CA PRO A 301 10.77 5.27 2.80
C PRO A 301 10.41 5.66 4.24
N PRO A 302 10.99 5.00 5.27
CA PRO A 302 10.76 5.39 6.65
C PRO A 302 11.14 6.85 6.90
N GLY A 303 10.24 7.63 7.50
CA GLY A 303 10.42 9.06 7.72
C GLY A 303 9.98 9.94 6.53
N GLU A 304 9.44 9.38 5.46
CA GLU A 304 8.76 10.16 4.43
C GLU A 304 7.31 10.43 4.82
N SER A 305 6.92 11.70 4.94
CA SER A 305 5.57 12.10 5.35
C SER A 305 4.49 11.63 4.38
N ASP A 306 3.32 11.27 4.93
CA ASP A 306 2.11 10.94 4.17
C ASP A 306 1.26 12.18 3.83
N GLY A 307 1.47 13.28 4.53
CA GLY A 307 0.75 14.55 4.35
C GLY A 307 0.94 15.50 5.51
N ALA A 308 0.67 16.77 5.28
CA ALA A 308 0.82 17.84 6.27
C ALA A 308 -0.22 17.73 7.38
N ALA A 309 0.21 17.96 8.62
CA ALA A 309 -0.67 18.04 9.78
C ALA A 309 -1.43 19.37 9.87
N ASP A 310 -0.93 20.42 9.22
CA ASP A 310 -1.50 21.77 9.29
C ASP A 310 -2.52 22.02 8.17
N PRO A 311 -3.79 22.37 8.50
CA PRO A 311 -4.79 22.78 7.52
C PRO A 311 -4.38 23.97 6.64
N GLY A 312 -3.48 24.83 7.15
CA GLY A 312 -2.90 25.95 6.43
C GLY A 312 -1.80 25.58 5.44
N SER A 313 -1.46 24.31 5.31
CA SER A 313 -0.43 23.86 4.38
C SER A 313 -0.75 24.22 2.94
N THR A 314 0.19 24.91 2.30
CA THR A 314 0.11 25.34 0.90
C THR A 314 0.73 24.35 -0.07
N ASP A 315 0.81 23.07 0.29
CA ASP A 315 1.35 22.05 -0.61
C ASP A 315 0.56 22.06 -1.95
N PRO A 316 1.17 22.47 -3.05
CA PRO A 316 0.48 22.60 -4.33
C PRO A 316 0.15 21.25 -4.97
N VAL A 317 0.79 20.16 -4.52
CA VAL A 317 0.71 18.83 -5.15
C VAL A 317 -0.38 17.99 -4.51
N ALA A 318 -0.43 17.92 -3.18
CA ALA A 318 -1.33 17.01 -2.48
C ALA A 318 -2.39 17.72 -1.64
N GLY A 319 -2.18 19.02 -1.31
CA GLY A 319 -3.08 19.75 -0.44
C GLY A 319 -3.10 19.18 1.00
N PHE A 320 -4.05 19.66 1.78
CA PHE A 320 -4.32 19.17 3.13
C PHE A 320 -5.38 18.06 3.08
N ASP A 321 -5.13 16.96 3.81
CA ASP A 321 -6.12 15.92 4.07
C ASP A 321 -6.43 15.89 5.58
N PRO A 322 -7.69 16.04 6.00
CA PRO A 322 -8.07 16.02 7.41
C PRO A 322 -7.60 14.77 8.18
N LYS A 323 -7.37 13.65 7.49
CA LYS A 323 -6.84 12.43 8.11
C LYS A 323 -5.38 12.55 8.54
N CYS A 324 -4.68 13.59 8.10
CA CYS A 324 -3.30 13.90 8.51
C CYS A 324 -3.25 14.91 9.68
N ASP A 325 -4.36 15.53 10.02
CA ASP A 325 -4.47 16.46 11.15
C ASP A 325 -4.72 15.70 12.45
N PRO A 326 -3.77 15.71 13.42
CA PRO A 326 -3.94 15.03 14.70
C PRO A 326 -5.06 15.64 15.56
N ASP A 327 -5.38 16.90 15.33
CA ASP A 327 -6.42 17.64 16.07
C ASP A 327 -7.80 17.57 15.41
N TYR A 328 -7.87 17.01 14.20
CA TYR A 328 -9.14 16.83 13.52
C TYR A 328 -10.10 15.95 14.32
N ARG A 329 -11.29 16.47 14.50
CA ARG A 329 -12.40 15.77 15.16
C ARG A 329 -13.53 15.62 14.13
N PRO A 330 -13.69 14.42 13.56
CA PRO A 330 -14.77 14.20 12.62
C PRO A 330 -16.13 14.46 13.31
N PRO A 331 -17.15 14.91 12.56
CA PRO A 331 -18.50 14.97 13.06
C PRO A 331 -18.91 13.64 13.70
N THR A 332 -19.61 13.69 14.83
CA THR A 332 -19.96 12.50 15.63
C THR A 332 -20.82 11.49 14.89
N ASP A 333 -21.49 11.93 13.84
CA ASP A 333 -22.34 11.14 12.94
C ASP A 333 -21.63 10.64 11.68
N SER A 334 -20.37 11.05 11.46
CA SER A 334 -19.59 10.65 10.27
C SER A 334 -19.12 9.21 10.29
N GLY A 335 -19.13 8.55 11.44
CA GLY A 335 -18.54 7.23 11.65
C GLY A 335 -17.00 7.20 11.59
N TRP A 336 -16.36 8.35 11.39
CA TRP A 336 -14.89 8.43 11.32
C TRP A 336 -14.28 8.54 12.72
N PRO A 337 -13.29 7.69 13.04
CA PRO A 337 -12.55 7.80 14.29
C PRO A 337 -11.56 8.97 14.24
N PRO A 338 -11.02 9.41 15.43
CA PRO A 338 -9.85 10.27 15.48
C PRO A 338 -8.68 9.72 14.62
N THR A 339 -7.85 10.61 14.10
CA THR A 339 -6.85 10.25 13.09
C THR A 339 -5.66 9.47 13.65
N GLY A 340 -5.25 9.75 14.89
CA GLY A 340 -4.02 9.18 15.46
C GLY A 340 -2.74 9.62 14.75
N ALA A 341 -2.79 10.66 13.92
CA ALA A 341 -1.64 11.17 13.21
C ALA A 341 -0.64 11.88 14.14
N LEU A 342 0.62 11.97 13.73
CA LEU A 342 1.64 12.75 14.41
C LEU A 342 1.44 14.25 14.17
N HIS A 343 1.72 15.07 15.20
CA HIS A 343 1.80 16.52 15.07
C HIS A 343 2.99 16.95 14.20
N ASP A 344 2.93 18.17 13.70
CA ASP A 344 4.02 18.85 12.97
C ASP A 344 4.49 18.10 11.71
N ALA A 345 3.65 17.23 11.12
CA ALA A 345 3.98 16.53 9.92
C ALA A 345 4.12 17.50 8.73
N PRO A 346 5.24 17.44 7.99
CA PRO A 346 5.44 18.26 6.81
C PRO A 346 4.59 17.76 5.61
N PRO A 347 4.55 18.50 4.49
CA PRO A 347 3.89 18.07 3.26
C PRO A 347 4.26 16.66 2.82
N VAL A 348 3.39 16.05 2.01
CA VAL A 348 3.57 14.70 1.46
C VAL A 348 4.93 14.56 0.76
N GLY A 349 5.63 13.46 1.03
CA GLY A 349 6.93 13.17 0.43
C GLY A 349 8.12 13.90 1.06
N ALA A 350 7.89 14.87 1.96
CA ALA A 350 8.96 15.55 2.66
C ALA A 350 9.52 14.68 3.81
N TRP A 351 10.79 14.91 4.12
CA TRP A 351 11.45 14.24 5.25
C TRP A 351 10.85 14.69 6.58
N PHE A 352 10.44 13.73 7.42
CA PHE A 352 9.83 13.92 8.72
C PHE A 352 10.70 13.31 9.84
N PRO A 353 11.65 14.06 10.39
CA PRO A 353 12.60 13.55 11.39
C PRO A 353 11.95 12.93 12.61
N ALA A 354 10.86 13.53 13.13
CA ALA A 354 10.17 13.04 14.32
C ALA A 354 9.53 11.67 14.06
N GLN A 355 8.90 11.47 12.90
CA GLN A 355 8.38 10.16 12.52
C GLN A 355 9.50 9.12 12.41
N PHE A 356 10.61 9.47 11.75
CA PHE A 356 11.74 8.54 11.61
C PHE A 356 12.31 8.13 12.97
N ALA A 357 12.51 9.09 13.87
CA ALA A 357 12.99 8.80 15.23
C ALA A 357 12.03 7.86 15.98
N GLN A 358 10.72 8.10 15.88
CA GLN A 358 9.71 7.23 16.47
C GLN A 358 9.72 5.82 15.84
N LEU A 359 9.78 5.74 14.52
CA LEU A 359 9.84 4.45 13.81
C LEU A 359 11.03 3.60 14.27
N MET A 360 12.20 4.24 14.46
CA MET A 360 13.39 3.58 15.00
C MET A 360 13.20 3.13 16.44
N ALA A 361 12.66 4.02 17.30
CA ALA A 361 12.46 3.71 18.72
C ALA A 361 11.45 2.58 18.94
N ASN A 362 10.45 2.48 18.07
CA ASN A 362 9.37 1.50 18.14
C ASN A 362 9.55 0.33 17.15
N ALA A 363 10.77 0.12 16.64
CA ALA A 363 11.04 -0.98 15.73
C ALA A 363 10.68 -2.34 16.34
N TYR A 364 10.10 -3.23 15.52
CA TYR A 364 9.86 -4.61 15.94
C TYR A 364 9.90 -5.53 14.69
N PRO A 365 10.74 -6.57 14.69
CA PRO A 365 11.72 -6.93 15.74
C PRO A 365 12.74 -5.81 16.00
N PRO A 366 13.34 -5.76 17.18
CA PRO A 366 14.30 -4.72 17.56
C PRO A 366 15.62 -4.80 16.79
#